data_cd4f33ea2c2c7bf5f7acba2c108dd10b
#
_entry.id   cd4f33ea2c2c7bf5f7acba2c108dd10b
#
_cell.length_a   1.000
_cell.length_b   1.000
_cell.length_c   1.000
_cell.angle_alpha   90.00
_cell.angle_beta   90.00
_cell.angle_gamma   90.00
#
_symmetry.space_group_name_H-M   'P 1'
#
loop_
_entity.id
_entity.type
_entity.pdbx_description
1 polymer ?
#
loop_
_entity_poly.entity_id
_entity_poly.type
_entity_poly.pdbx_seq_one_letter_code
_entity_poly.pdbx_strand_id
1 'polypeptide(L)'
;MKKRQADKTIKNTILRNAVWIVLVIIVLTVISSLLLRFGTRHGSHLSVPDFSEMHLSDAERLARRQGLEIIVNDTLFVPAYDGGTILDQLPKGGAEVKAGRKVYVTINSSRQKSVKVPYVAERSLRLAKNELEAAGFEIERLEYVDDIATNYVLEQYVGNQKINSNSNVMAEIGSGITLIVGVDEDSGTAYIPRLVGLTLSRAKSKLWETGFNVGNVLFDADVDRLERGSARVYFQSVGQGRTAALGTSVDLKLTTDEAKTAKGEAESDAEMKDVLRERAAMERLLDSLRALGLDPDAADDDDNHTPDTQDEDDFFN
;
A
#
# COMPACT_ATOMS: atom_id res chain seq x y z
N MET A 1 16.82 91.13 -51.12
CA MET A 1 15.55 90.73 -50.39
C MET A 1 15.01 89.41 -50.77
N LYS A 2 15.19 88.83 -51.98
CA LYS A 2 14.61 87.53 -52.41
C LYS A 2 15.10 86.23 -51.69
N LYS A 3 16.35 86.16 -51.20
CA LYS A 3 16.90 84.98 -50.52
C LYS A 3 16.28 84.72 -49.14
N ARG A 4 15.85 85.70 -48.36
CA ARG A 4 15.22 85.53 -47.05
C ARG A 4 13.79 85.07 -47.09
N GLN A 5 13.05 85.33 -48.21
CA GLN A 5 11.66 84.78 -48.39
C GLN A 5 11.63 83.31 -48.83
N ALA A 6 12.58 82.88 -49.65
CA ALA A 6 12.68 81.47 -50.05
C ALA A 6 13.02 80.58 -48.87
N ASP A 7 13.88 81.00 -47.97
CA ASP A 7 14.29 80.22 -46.75
C ASP A 7 13.15 80.08 -45.75
N LYS A 8 12.26 81.04 -45.61
CA LYS A 8 11.06 80.96 -44.75
C LYS A 8 10.03 80.01 -45.34
N THR A 9 9.87 80.00 -46.64
CA THR A 9 8.91 79.10 -47.34
C THR A 9 9.34 77.60 -47.24
N ILE A 10 10.68 77.40 -47.41
CA ILE A 10 11.24 76.02 -47.26
C ILE A 10 11.12 75.54 -45.81
N LYS A 11 11.43 76.35 -44.82
CA LYS A 11 11.27 76.04 -43.41
C LYS A 11 9.82 75.71 -43.01
N ASN A 12 8.85 76.47 -43.54
CA ASN A 12 7.44 76.26 -43.28
C ASN A 12 6.94 74.95 -43.98
N THR A 13 7.47 74.66 -45.15
CA THR A 13 7.10 73.37 -45.84
C THR A 13 7.68 72.16 -45.12
N ILE A 14 8.94 72.24 -44.66
CA ILE A 14 9.59 71.20 -43.88
C ILE A 14 8.85 71.02 -42.54
N LEU A 15 8.51 72.11 -41.86
CA LEU A 15 7.76 72.05 -40.58
C LEU A 15 6.38 71.42 -40.78
N ARG A 16 5.65 71.81 -41.88
CA ARG A 16 4.35 71.23 -42.19
C ARG A 16 4.42 69.71 -42.50
N ASN A 17 5.44 69.32 -43.23
CA ASN A 17 5.66 67.90 -43.53
C ASN A 17 6.07 67.11 -42.28
N ALA A 18 6.88 67.67 -41.39
CA ALA A 18 7.24 67.06 -40.12
C ALA A 18 6.00 66.88 -39.20
N VAL A 19 5.14 67.89 -39.12
CA VAL A 19 3.86 67.80 -38.38
C VAL A 19 2.96 66.71 -38.97
N TRP A 20 2.86 66.59 -40.31
CA TRP A 20 2.10 65.53 -40.94
C TRP A 20 2.68 64.14 -40.66
N ILE A 21 3.99 63.98 -40.68
CA ILE A 21 4.67 62.70 -40.34
C ILE A 21 4.36 62.29 -38.91
N VAL A 22 4.48 63.23 -37.97
CA VAL A 22 4.17 62.99 -36.53
C VAL A 22 2.69 62.59 -36.37
N LEU A 23 1.78 63.26 -37.08
CA LEU A 23 0.35 62.94 -37.02
C LEU A 23 0.04 61.54 -37.56
N VAL A 24 0.66 61.15 -38.68
CA VAL A 24 0.56 59.80 -39.24
C VAL A 24 1.09 58.74 -38.25
N ILE A 25 2.22 58.99 -37.61
CA ILE A 25 2.78 58.07 -36.60
C ILE A 25 1.81 57.91 -35.39
N ILE A 26 1.22 59.03 -34.93
CA ILE A 26 0.26 59.01 -33.82
C ILE A 26 -1.00 58.18 -34.24
N VAL A 27 -1.54 58.38 -35.44
CA VAL A 27 -2.69 57.66 -35.97
C VAL A 27 -2.37 56.17 -36.11
N LEU A 28 -1.20 55.82 -36.64
CA LEU A 28 -0.78 54.41 -36.76
C LEU A 28 -0.61 53.74 -35.38
N THR A 29 -0.04 54.45 -34.38
CA THR A 29 0.11 53.94 -33.01
C THR A 29 -1.24 53.75 -32.34
N VAL A 30 -2.18 54.65 -32.54
CA VAL A 30 -3.57 54.49 -32.01
C VAL A 30 -4.29 53.33 -32.67
N ILE A 31 -4.21 53.21 -34.00
CA ILE A 31 -4.82 52.11 -34.75
C ILE A 31 -4.21 50.76 -34.31
N SER A 32 -2.84 50.71 -34.21
CA SER A 32 -2.16 49.49 -33.75
C SER A 32 -2.54 49.15 -32.32
N SER A 33 -2.64 50.12 -31.44
CA SER A 33 -3.07 49.93 -30.02
C SER A 33 -4.50 49.42 -29.94
N LEU A 34 -5.42 49.94 -30.78
CA LEU A 34 -6.79 49.48 -30.87
C LEU A 34 -6.89 48.06 -31.44
N LEU A 35 -6.17 47.75 -32.50
CA LEU A 35 -6.10 46.43 -33.10
C LEU A 35 -5.55 45.39 -32.10
N LEU A 36 -4.50 45.71 -31.37
CA LEU A 36 -3.94 44.89 -30.31
C LEU A 36 -4.94 44.72 -29.15
N ARG A 37 -5.68 45.76 -28.78
CA ARG A 37 -6.68 45.68 -27.70
C ARG A 37 -7.92 44.84 -28.07
N PHE A 38 -8.31 44.86 -29.32
CA PHE A 38 -9.42 44.01 -29.82
C PHE A 38 -8.96 42.60 -30.22
N GLY A 39 -7.73 42.46 -30.72
CA GLY A 39 -7.16 41.17 -31.12
C GLY A 39 -6.67 40.31 -29.97
N THR A 40 -6.15 40.94 -28.91
CA THR A 40 -5.78 40.25 -27.66
C THR A 40 -6.94 40.41 -26.68
N ARG A 41 -7.65 39.31 -26.39
CA ARG A 41 -8.68 39.27 -25.30
C ARG A 41 -8.02 39.48 -23.93
N HIS A 42 -7.51 40.68 -23.70
CA HIS A 42 -6.96 41.08 -22.41
C HIS A 42 -8.12 41.28 -21.45
N GLY A 43 -8.24 40.38 -20.44
CA GLY A 43 -9.16 40.55 -19.33
C GLY A 43 -10.20 39.48 -19.10
N SER A 44 -10.30 38.44 -19.95
CA SER A 44 -11.15 37.29 -19.63
C SER A 44 -10.37 36.28 -18.80
N HIS A 45 -10.24 36.52 -17.50
CA HIS A 45 -9.73 35.55 -16.56
C HIS A 45 -10.90 34.68 -16.08
N LEU A 46 -10.71 33.37 -16.15
CA LEU A 46 -11.61 32.36 -15.61
C LEU A 46 -10.94 31.78 -14.34
N SER A 47 -11.71 31.66 -13.27
CA SER A 47 -11.25 30.90 -12.11
C SER A 47 -11.44 29.42 -12.36
N VAL A 48 -10.41 28.62 -12.17
CA VAL A 48 -10.46 27.17 -12.31
C VAL A 48 -11.28 26.62 -11.12
N PRO A 49 -12.34 25.82 -11.36
CA PRO A 49 -13.02 25.13 -10.26
C PRO A 49 -12.09 24.16 -9.55
N ASP A 50 -12.42 23.84 -8.32
CA ASP A 50 -11.81 22.73 -7.62
C ASP A 50 -12.52 21.44 -8.05
N PHE A 51 -11.76 20.57 -8.71
CA PHE A 51 -12.22 19.26 -9.18
C PHE A 51 -11.77 18.12 -8.24
N SER A 52 -11.04 18.43 -7.16
CA SER A 52 -10.57 17.42 -6.21
C SER A 52 -11.75 16.62 -5.66
N GLU A 53 -11.57 15.30 -5.52
CA GLU A 53 -12.57 14.34 -5.04
C GLU A 53 -13.82 14.18 -5.94
N MET A 54 -13.91 14.90 -7.07
CA MET A 54 -14.96 14.70 -8.03
C MET A 54 -14.68 13.51 -8.95
N HIS A 55 -15.74 12.83 -9.39
CA HIS A 55 -15.60 11.85 -10.47
C HIS A 55 -15.30 12.56 -11.80
N LEU A 56 -14.39 11.98 -12.60
CA LEU A 56 -13.91 12.57 -13.86
C LEU A 56 -15.05 13.04 -14.78
N SER A 57 -16.12 12.23 -14.92
CA SER A 57 -17.26 12.57 -15.78
C SER A 57 -18.01 13.84 -15.35
N ASP A 58 -18.07 14.10 -14.04
CA ASP A 58 -18.74 15.28 -13.47
C ASP A 58 -17.86 16.52 -13.62
N ALA A 59 -16.58 16.36 -13.35
CA ALA A 59 -15.58 17.39 -13.53
C ALA A 59 -15.49 17.85 -14.99
N GLU A 60 -15.48 16.92 -15.94
CA GLU A 60 -15.49 17.25 -17.38
C GLU A 60 -16.74 18.04 -17.79
N ARG A 61 -17.91 17.69 -17.25
CA ARG A 61 -19.14 18.44 -17.53
C ARG A 61 -19.06 19.87 -16.98
N LEU A 62 -18.52 20.01 -15.78
CA LEU A 62 -18.32 21.32 -15.14
C LEU A 62 -17.29 22.16 -15.88
N ALA A 63 -16.15 21.59 -16.24
CA ALA A 63 -15.09 22.25 -17.00
C ALA A 63 -15.59 22.77 -18.36
N ARG A 64 -16.31 21.94 -19.13
CA ARG A 64 -16.89 22.34 -20.42
C ARG A 64 -17.86 23.50 -20.31
N ARG A 65 -18.68 23.57 -19.25
CA ARG A 65 -19.59 24.72 -19.00
C ARG A 65 -18.81 26.03 -18.78
N GLN A 66 -17.61 25.94 -18.25
CA GLN A 66 -16.75 27.10 -18.00
C GLN A 66 -15.71 27.37 -19.10
N GLY A 67 -15.79 26.64 -20.22
CA GLY A 67 -14.85 26.81 -21.33
C GLY A 67 -13.44 26.32 -21.01
N LEU A 68 -13.31 25.34 -20.11
CA LEU A 68 -12.07 24.64 -19.78
C LEU A 68 -12.09 23.23 -20.37
N GLU A 69 -10.90 22.64 -20.56
CA GLU A 69 -10.71 21.28 -21.04
C GLU A 69 -9.94 20.49 -19.98
N ILE A 70 -10.46 19.33 -19.55
CA ILE A 70 -9.74 18.42 -18.65
C ILE A 70 -8.93 17.43 -19.46
N ILE A 71 -7.70 17.19 -19.05
CA ILE A 71 -6.81 16.17 -19.60
C ILE A 71 -6.30 15.31 -18.46
N VAL A 72 -6.55 14.01 -18.54
CA VAL A 72 -5.94 13.04 -17.63
C VAL A 72 -4.45 12.92 -17.99
N ASN A 73 -3.59 13.33 -17.07
CA ASN A 73 -2.15 13.33 -17.23
C ASN A 73 -1.51 12.10 -16.58
N ASP A 74 -2.08 11.63 -15.46
CA ASP A 74 -1.54 10.51 -14.70
C ASP A 74 -2.65 9.73 -13.98
N THR A 75 -2.35 8.50 -13.59
CA THR A 75 -3.23 7.65 -12.79
C THR A 75 -2.47 7.05 -11.62
N LEU A 76 -3.05 7.17 -10.42
CA LEU A 76 -2.53 6.56 -9.20
C LEU A 76 -3.59 5.61 -8.64
N PHE A 77 -3.19 4.63 -7.87
CA PHE A 77 -4.12 3.81 -7.11
C PHE A 77 -4.06 4.18 -5.63
N VAL A 78 -5.16 4.70 -5.11
CA VAL A 78 -5.36 5.00 -3.68
C VAL A 78 -6.62 4.26 -3.22
N PRO A 79 -6.49 3.25 -2.32
CA PRO A 79 -7.63 2.40 -1.91
C PRO A 79 -8.80 3.15 -1.27
N ALA A 80 -8.57 4.37 -0.78
CA ALA A 80 -9.58 5.19 -0.12
C ALA A 80 -10.58 5.84 -1.08
N TYR A 81 -10.24 5.96 -2.37
CA TYR A 81 -11.06 6.62 -3.37
C TYR A 81 -11.57 5.64 -4.43
N ASP A 82 -12.74 5.90 -4.94
CA ASP A 82 -13.29 5.13 -6.06
C ASP A 82 -12.51 5.39 -7.36
N GLY A 83 -12.50 4.41 -8.27
CA GLY A 83 -11.86 4.57 -9.57
C GLY A 83 -12.47 5.72 -10.37
N GLY A 84 -11.61 6.52 -11.02
CA GLY A 84 -12.03 7.70 -11.77
C GLY A 84 -12.23 8.96 -10.94
N THR A 85 -11.97 8.93 -9.63
CA THR A 85 -11.96 10.13 -8.77
C THR A 85 -10.71 10.95 -9.04
N ILE A 86 -10.85 12.26 -9.15
CA ILE A 86 -9.72 13.19 -9.33
C ILE A 86 -9.00 13.36 -7.98
N LEU A 87 -7.72 13.01 -7.96
CA LEU A 87 -6.86 13.10 -6.77
C LEU A 87 -6.11 14.43 -6.70
N ASP A 88 -5.73 14.97 -7.84
CA ASP A 88 -5.00 16.24 -7.97
C ASP A 88 -5.28 16.92 -9.30
N GLN A 89 -5.08 18.25 -9.35
CA GLN A 89 -5.25 19.05 -10.56
C GLN A 89 -4.19 20.14 -10.69
N LEU A 90 -3.88 20.47 -11.96
CA LEU A 90 -3.02 21.59 -12.32
C LEU A 90 -3.60 22.34 -13.53
N PRO A 91 -3.94 23.64 -13.45
CA PRO A 91 -3.82 24.52 -12.27
C PRO A 91 -4.72 24.16 -11.09
N LYS A 92 -4.35 24.55 -9.88
CA LYS A 92 -5.13 24.35 -8.66
C LYS A 92 -6.47 25.09 -8.71
N GLY A 93 -7.45 24.64 -7.95
CA GLY A 93 -8.72 25.34 -7.76
C GLY A 93 -8.51 26.80 -7.33
N GLY A 94 -9.29 27.71 -7.90
CA GLY A 94 -9.17 29.15 -7.68
C GLY A 94 -8.10 29.87 -8.53
N ALA A 95 -7.25 29.15 -9.27
CA ALA A 95 -6.26 29.77 -10.14
C ALA A 95 -6.93 30.53 -11.31
N GLU A 96 -6.43 31.71 -11.62
CA GLU A 96 -6.89 32.49 -12.78
C GLU A 96 -6.24 32.01 -14.07
N VAL A 97 -7.04 31.67 -15.06
CA VAL A 97 -6.60 31.17 -16.36
C VAL A 97 -7.37 31.81 -17.51
N LYS A 98 -6.85 31.67 -18.72
CA LYS A 98 -7.55 32.09 -19.93
C LYS A 98 -8.56 31.03 -20.36
N ALA A 99 -9.63 31.46 -21.04
CA ALA A 99 -10.59 30.56 -21.66
C ALA A 99 -9.89 29.55 -22.62
N GLY A 100 -10.32 28.30 -22.61
CA GLY A 100 -9.70 27.20 -23.36
C GLY A 100 -8.43 26.65 -22.72
N ARG A 101 -8.10 27.04 -21.45
CA ARG A 101 -6.98 26.45 -20.72
C ARG A 101 -7.25 24.98 -20.42
N LYS A 102 -6.24 24.15 -20.64
CA LYS A 102 -6.24 22.74 -20.26
C LYS A 102 -5.94 22.62 -18.77
N VAL A 103 -6.76 21.86 -18.07
CA VAL A 103 -6.56 21.45 -16.68
C VAL A 103 -6.11 20.01 -16.69
N TYR A 104 -4.89 19.77 -16.26
CA TYR A 104 -4.32 18.44 -16.13
C TYR A 104 -4.75 17.85 -14.80
N VAL A 105 -5.26 16.63 -14.82
CA VAL A 105 -5.71 15.94 -13.61
C VAL A 105 -5.00 14.60 -13.44
N THR A 106 -4.76 14.22 -12.18
CA THR A 106 -4.40 12.86 -11.79
C THR A 106 -5.66 12.19 -11.26
N ILE A 107 -6.01 11.03 -11.80
CA ILE A 107 -7.20 10.29 -11.38
C ILE A 107 -6.83 9.02 -10.63
N ASN A 108 -7.74 8.57 -9.76
CA ASN A 108 -7.61 7.26 -9.13
C ASN A 108 -7.87 6.15 -10.15
N SER A 109 -6.98 5.15 -10.18
CA SER A 109 -7.18 3.94 -11.00
C SER A 109 -8.20 3.02 -10.33
N SER A 110 -9.01 2.33 -11.13
CA SER A 110 -9.94 1.29 -10.62
C SER A 110 -9.23 0.01 -10.18
N ARG A 111 -7.99 -0.18 -10.59
CA ARG A 111 -7.19 -1.39 -10.32
C ARG A 111 -5.76 -1.03 -10.01
N GLN A 112 -5.12 -1.87 -9.18
CA GLN A 112 -3.69 -1.80 -8.95
C GLN A 112 -2.91 -2.25 -10.19
N LYS A 113 -1.64 -1.83 -10.25
CA LYS A 113 -0.72 -2.29 -11.28
C LYS A 113 -0.48 -3.79 -11.12
N SER A 114 -0.62 -4.55 -12.21
CA SER A 114 -0.24 -5.96 -12.24
C SER A 114 1.25 -6.10 -12.48
N VAL A 115 1.88 -6.96 -11.70
CA VAL A 115 3.30 -7.31 -11.81
C VAL A 115 3.45 -8.84 -11.85
N LYS A 116 4.60 -9.31 -12.36
CA LYS A 116 4.87 -10.74 -12.40
C LYS A 116 5.04 -11.29 -10.99
N VAL A 117 4.35 -12.40 -10.68
CA VAL A 117 4.52 -13.12 -9.41
C VAL A 117 5.86 -13.86 -9.40
N PRO A 118 6.74 -13.60 -8.41
CA PRO A 118 7.99 -14.33 -8.29
C PRO A 118 7.73 -15.79 -7.90
N TYR A 119 8.58 -16.71 -8.39
CA TYR A 119 8.56 -18.10 -7.97
C TYR A 119 9.37 -18.25 -6.69
N VAL A 120 8.70 -18.60 -5.58
CA VAL A 120 9.30 -18.70 -4.25
C VAL A 120 9.19 -20.10 -3.63
N ALA A 121 8.61 -21.08 -4.32
CA ALA A 121 8.70 -22.47 -3.91
C ALA A 121 10.18 -22.94 -3.95
N GLU A 122 10.48 -24.00 -3.23
CA GLU A 122 11.83 -24.54 -3.03
C GLU A 122 12.78 -23.58 -2.28
N ARG A 123 12.21 -22.71 -1.42
CA ARG A 123 12.96 -21.75 -0.58
C ARG A 123 12.46 -21.81 0.86
N SER A 124 13.29 -21.31 1.78
CA SER A 124 12.83 -21.12 3.17
C SER A 124 11.69 -20.11 3.22
N LEU A 125 10.72 -20.29 4.12
CA LEU A 125 9.58 -19.38 4.32
C LEU A 125 10.02 -17.91 4.48
N ARG A 126 11.12 -17.67 5.21
CA ARG A 126 11.66 -16.32 5.42
C ARG A 126 12.10 -15.68 4.10
N LEU A 127 12.79 -16.42 3.24
CA LEU A 127 13.27 -15.91 1.95
C LEU A 127 12.07 -15.69 1.01
N ALA A 128 11.14 -16.65 0.93
CA ALA A 128 9.93 -16.55 0.14
C ALA A 128 9.10 -15.32 0.51
N LYS A 129 8.87 -15.10 1.82
CA LYS A 129 8.18 -13.91 2.33
C LYS A 129 8.87 -12.62 1.88
N ASN A 130 10.18 -12.51 2.06
CA ASN A 130 10.92 -11.29 1.71
C ASN A 130 10.86 -10.99 0.20
N GLU A 131 10.92 -12.02 -0.65
CA GLU A 131 10.80 -11.85 -2.10
C GLU A 131 9.40 -11.44 -2.53
N LEU A 132 8.35 -12.03 -1.92
CA LEU A 132 6.98 -11.64 -2.17
C LEU A 132 6.72 -10.20 -1.76
N GLU A 133 7.11 -9.81 -0.53
CA GLU A 133 6.96 -8.44 -0.04
C GLU A 133 7.73 -7.44 -0.90
N ALA A 134 8.95 -7.75 -1.33
CA ALA A 134 9.75 -6.90 -2.22
C ALA A 134 9.12 -6.73 -3.60
N ALA A 135 8.39 -7.74 -4.09
CA ALA A 135 7.62 -7.66 -5.33
C ALA A 135 6.24 -6.99 -5.16
N GLY A 136 5.86 -6.64 -3.92
CA GLY A 136 4.60 -5.97 -3.60
C GLY A 136 3.43 -6.92 -3.35
N PHE A 137 3.68 -8.21 -3.11
CA PHE A 137 2.65 -9.19 -2.76
C PHE A 137 2.56 -9.40 -1.25
N GLU A 138 1.39 -9.86 -0.80
CA GLU A 138 1.16 -10.29 0.58
C GLU A 138 1.03 -11.82 0.64
N ILE A 139 1.27 -12.40 1.81
CA ILE A 139 0.90 -13.80 2.04
C ILE A 139 -0.58 -13.82 2.44
N GLU A 140 -1.39 -14.56 1.69
CA GLU A 140 -2.81 -14.78 2.02
C GLU A 140 -2.95 -15.81 3.12
N ARG A 141 -2.25 -16.95 2.93
CA ARG A 141 -2.29 -18.07 3.87
C ARG A 141 -1.02 -18.88 3.82
N LEU A 142 -0.60 -19.34 4.99
CA LEU A 142 0.37 -20.41 5.19
C LEU A 142 -0.41 -21.67 5.52
N GLU A 143 -0.26 -22.70 4.70
CA GLU A 143 -0.81 -24.04 4.95
C GLU A 143 0.34 -24.98 5.21
N TYR A 144 0.31 -25.65 6.35
CA TYR A 144 1.37 -26.56 6.76
C TYR A 144 1.00 -27.99 6.45
N VAL A 145 1.95 -28.76 5.94
CA VAL A 145 1.85 -30.17 5.63
C VAL A 145 3.04 -30.92 6.19
N ASP A 146 2.85 -32.17 6.56
CA ASP A 146 3.93 -33.00 7.12
C ASP A 146 5.04 -33.18 6.08
N ASP A 147 6.24 -32.73 6.44
CA ASP A 147 7.44 -32.82 5.63
C ASP A 147 8.69 -32.73 6.53
N ILE A 148 9.75 -33.42 6.16
CA ILE A 148 11.03 -33.41 6.89
C ILE A 148 11.70 -32.03 6.91
N ALA A 149 11.32 -31.14 5.98
CA ALA A 149 11.89 -29.80 5.82
C ALA A 149 11.00 -28.72 6.44
N THR A 150 11.11 -28.51 7.75
CA THR A 150 10.36 -27.48 8.47
C THR A 150 10.67 -26.06 7.93
N ASN A 151 9.60 -25.24 7.76
CA ASN A 151 9.67 -23.87 7.23
C ASN A 151 10.27 -23.78 5.80
N TYR A 152 10.06 -24.80 5.00
CA TYR A 152 10.40 -24.83 3.59
C TYR A 152 9.15 -24.74 2.73
N VAL A 153 9.13 -23.85 1.74
CA VAL A 153 7.97 -23.67 0.86
C VAL A 153 7.98 -24.75 -0.20
N LEU A 154 6.97 -25.61 -0.18
CA LEU A 154 6.82 -26.71 -1.12
C LEU A 154 6.08 -26.28 -2.38
N GLU A 155 5.02 -25.47 -2.21
CA GLU A 155 4.18 -25.00 -3.30
C GLU A 155 3.70 -23.57 -3.06
N GLN A 156 3.36 -22.88 -4.15
CA GLN A 156 2.75 -21.55 -4.08
C GLN A 156 1.56 -21.43 -5.03
N TYR A 157 0.56 -20.62 -4.60
CA TYR A 157 -0.68 -20.40 -5.35
C TYR A 157 -1.07 -18.92 -5.36
N VAL A 158 -1.69 -18.50 -6.48
CA VAL A 158 -2.43 -17.24 -6.59
C VAL A 158 -3.90 -17.61 -6.77
N GLY A 159 -4.72 -17.37 -5.76
CA GLY A 159 -6.05 -17.94 -5.71
C GLY A 159 -5.97 -19.47 -5.85
N ASN A 160 -6.61 -20.04 -6.87
CA ASN A 160 -6.59 -21.49 -7.13
C ASN A 160 -5.51 -21.94 -8.15
N GLN A 161 -4.69 -21.00 -8.63
CA GLN A 161 -3.68 -21.29 -9.66
C GLN A 161 -2.33 -21.59 -9.03
N LYS A 162 -1.84 -22.84 -9.21
CA LYS A 162 -0.47 -23.21 -8.81
C LYS A 162 0.56 -22.49 -9.68
N ILE A 163 1.58 -21.95 -9.06
CA ILE A 163 2.70 -21.28 -9.72
C ILE A 163 3.89 -22.25 -9.78
N ASN A 164 4.41 -22.43 -10.96
CA ASN A 164 5.62 -23.22 -11.22
C ASN A 164 6.77 -22.28 -11.67
N SER A 165 7.99 -22.78 -11.66
CA SER A 165 9.20 -22.01 -12.03
C SER A 165 9.11 -21.36 -13.43
N ASN A 166 8.41 -22.00 -14.36
CA ASN A 166 8.20 -21.50 -15.73
C ASN A 166 6.93 -20.66 -15.92
N SER A 167 6.13 -20.47 -14.85
CA SER A 167 4.88 -19.71 -14.93
C SER A 167 5.17 -18.23 -15.13
N ASN A 168 4.38 -17.59 -16.00
CA ASN A 168 4.39 -16.14 -16.20
C ASN A 168 3.07 -15.55 -15.76
N VAL A 169 2.72 -15.77 -14.49
CA VAL A 169 1.47 -15.28 -13.91
C VAL A 169 1.65 -13.84 -13.47
N MET A 170 0.68 -13.01 -13.85
CA MET A 170 0.59 -11.60 -13.45
C MET A 170 -0.51 -11.46 -12.41
N ALA A 171 -0.24 -10.75 -11.31
CA ALA A 171 -1.24 -10.42 -10.31
C ALA A 171 -1.11 -8.96 -9.89
N GLU A 172 -2.18 -8.39 -9.36
CA GLU A 172 -2.17 -7.01 -8.87
C GLU A 172 -1.27 -6.88 -7.63
N ILE A 173 -0.57 -5.76 -7.50
CA ILE A 173 0.19 -5.45 -6.28
C ILE A 173 -0.76 -5.53 -5.07
N GLY A 174 -0.28 -6.12 -3.96
CA GLY A 174 -1.11 -6.38 -2.77
C GLY A 174 -1.97 -7.64 -2.84
N SER A 175 -1.95 -8.39 -3.97
CA SER A 175 -2.62 -9.69 -4.04
C SER A 175 -2.00 -10.68 -3.06
N GLY A 176 -2.84 -11.53 -2.50
CA GLY A 176 -2.44 -12.60 -1.59
C GLY A 176 -1.88 -13.81 -2.32
N ILE A 177 -0.82 -14.38 -1.77
CA ILE A 177 -0.18 -15.61 -2.23
C ILE A 177 -0.32 -16.66 -1.13
N THR A 178 -0.89 -17.82 -1.46
CA THR A 178 -0.94 -18.97 -0.55
C THR A 178 0.31 -19.80 -0.71
N LEU A 179 0.94 -20.15 0.41
CA LEU A 179 2.15 -20.97 0.46
C LEU A 179 1.87 -22.27 1.20
N ILE A 180 2.22 -23.40 0.59
CA ILE A 180 2.25 -24.71 1.26
C ILE A 180 3.65 -24.87 1.83
N VAL A 181 3.74 -25.08 3.12
CA VAL A 181 5.00 -25.08 3.89
C VAL A 181 5.16 -26.41 4.59
N GLY A 182 6.34 -27.00 4.50
CA GLY A 182 6.67 -28.21 5.23
C GLY A 182 6.81 -27.96 6.73
N VAL A 183 6.39 -28.92 7.53
CA VAL A 183 6.59 -28.97 8.99
C VAL A 183 6.87 -30.42 9.42
N ASP A 184 7.88 -30.60 10.24
CA ASP A 184 8.17 -31.87 10.89
C ASP A 184 7.28 -32.07 12.13
N GLU A 185 6.89 -33.31 12.46
CA GLU A 185 5.98 -33.67 13.56
C GLU A 185 6.39 -33.00 14.89
N ASP A 186 7.69 -32.95 15.18
CA ASP A 186 8.20 -32.36 16.43
C ASP A 186 8.30 -30.83 16.41
N SER A 187 8.14 -30.19 15.24
CA SER A 187 8.37 -28.74 15.04
C SER A 187 7.09 -27.95 14.78
N GLY A 188 5.93 -28.56 14.99
CA GLY A 188 4.62 -28.02 14.59
C GLY A 188 4.12 -26.82 15.39
N THR A 189 4.89 -26.27 16.36
CA THR A 189 4.48 -25.15 17.19
C THR A 189 5.53 -24.03 17.23
N ALA A 190 5.06 -22.80 17.45
CA ALA A 190 5.94 -21.65 17.65
C ALA A 190 5.35 -20.66 18.67
N TYR A 191 6.17 -19.70 19.10
CA TYR A 191 5.72 -18.64 20.00
C TYR A 191 5.11 -17.48 19.24
N ILE A 192 3.92 -17.06 19.68
CA ILE A 192 3.24 -15.88 19.14
C ILE A 192 4.09 -14.63 19.41
N PRO A 193 4.41 -13.83 18.38
CA PRO A 193 5.18 -12.61 18.54
C PRO A 193 4.34 -11.47 19.15
N ARG A 194 5.01 -10.44 19.66
CA ARG A 194 4.36 -9.18 20.03
C ARG A 194 3.94 -8.44 18.76
N LEU A 195 2.64 -8.14 18.65
CA LEU A 195 2.06 -7.40 17.52
C LEU A 195 1.50 -6.05 17.97
N VAL A 196 1.13 -5.92 19.25
CA VAL A 196 0.61 -4.69 19.83
C VAL A 196 1.63 -3.55 19.69
N GLY A 197 1.16 -2.38 19.26
CA GLY A 197 1.97 -1.21 18.92
C GLY A 197 2.49 -1.16 17.48
N LEU A 198 2.40 -2.26 16.72
CA LEU A 198 2.82 -2.30 15.33
C LEU A 198 1.72 -1.78 14.39
N THR A 199 2.12 -1.25 13.24
CA THR A 199 1.18 -1.01 12.11
C THR A 199 0.73 -2.34 11.51
N LEU A 200 -0.41 -2.35 10.81
CA LEU A 200 -0.94 -3.57 10.18
C LEU A 200 0.11 -4.28 9.30
N SER A 201 0.80 -3.53 8.44
CA SER A 201 1.82 -4.11 7.56
C SER A 201 2.95 -4.80 8.33
N ARG A 202 3.45 -4.17 9.41
CA ARG A 202 4.49 -4.76 10.25
C ARG A 202 3.98 -5.96 11.05
N ALA A 203 2.75 -5.92 11.53
CA ALA A 203 2.13 -7.04 12.26
C ALA A 203 1.95 -8.26 11.35
N LYS A 204 1.45 -8.07 10.12
CA LYS A 204 1.36 -9.12 9.09
C LYS A 204 2.72 -9.74 8.79
N SER A 205 3.71 -8.91 8.45
CA SER A 205 5.07 -9.36 8.15
C SER A 205 5.68 -10.16 9.32
N LYS A 206 5.41 -9.75 10.56
CA LYS A 206 5.89 -10.43 11.76
C LYS A 206 5.22 -11.78 11.99
N LEU A 207 3.90 -11.89 11.76
CA LEU A 207 3.17 -13.16 11.83
C LEU A 207 3.70 -14.15 10.80
N TRP A 208 3.81 -13.74 9.54
CA TRP A 208 4.32 -14.60 8.48
C TRP A 208 5.78 -15.05 8.70
N GLU A 209 6.62 -14.16 9.26
CA GLU A 209 8.00 -14.52 9.61
C GLU A 209 8.06 -15.63 10.67
N THR A 210 7.08 -15.68 11.58
CA THR A 210 7.00 -16.65 12.65
C THR A 210 6.10 -17.85 12.36
N GLY A 211 5.56 -17.94 11.14
CA GLY A 211 4.78 -19.09 10.67
C GLY A 211 3.29 -19.03 11.01
N PHE A 212 2.76 -17.86 11.35
CA PHE A 212 1.35 -17.69 11.69
C PHE A 212 0.58 -16.97 10.59
N ASN A 213 -0.73 -17.18 10.57
CA ASN A 213 -1.64 -16.50 9.66
C ASN A 213 -2.23 -15.24 10.30
N VAL A 214 -2.60 -14.30 9.45
CA VAL A 214 -3.42 -13.14 9.84
C VAL A 214 -4.87 -13.55 9.81
N GLY A 215 -5.57 -13.41 10.94
CA GLY A 215 -7.00 -13.65 11.04
C GLY A 215 -7.81 -12.41 10.66
N ASN A 216 -8.91 -12.16 11.39
CA ASN A 216 -9.75 -11.00 11.14
C ASN A 216 -9.03 -9.70 11.54
N VAL A 217 -9.06 -8.71 10.65
CA VAL A 217 -8.51 -7.38 10.88
C VAL A 217 -9.65 -6.40 11.06
N LEU A 218 -9.79 -5.84 12.27
CA LEU A 218 -10.83 -4.91 12.62
C LEU A 218 -10.22 -3.54 12.95
N PHE A 219 -10.72 -2.50 12.29
CA PHE A 219 -10.41 -1.12 12.63
C PHE A 219 -11.52 -0.56 13.52
N ASP A 220 -11.16 0.31 14.45
CA ASP A 220 -12.14 1.06 15.21
C ASP A 220 -13.01 1.93 14.27
N ALA A 221 -14.22 2.26 14.69
CA ALA A 221 -15.19 2.95 13.85
C ALA A 221 -14.78 4.39 13.48
N ASP A 222 -13.89 4.98 14.24
CA ASP A 222 -13.33 6.33 14.08
C ASP A 222 -12.08 6.38 13.18
N VAL A 223 -11.59 5.23 12.71
CA VAL A 223 -10.42 5.16 11.83
C VAL A 223 -10.84 5.32 10.37
N ASP A 224 -10.55 6.47 9.81
CA ASP A 224 -10.80 6.74 8.41
C ASP A 224 -9.98 5.87 7.47
N ARG A 225 -10.48 5.65 6.24
CA ARG A 225 -9.78 4.85 5.21
C ARG A 225 -8.37 5.35 4.92
N LEU A 226 -8.16 6.67 4.95
CA LEU A 226 -6.85 7.30 4.71
C LEU A 226 -5.88 7.08 5.89
N GLU A 227 -6.41 6.92 7.10
CA GLU A 227 -5.63 6.77 8.33
C GLU A 227 -5.26 5.32 8.65
N ARG A 228 -5.86 4.34 7.95
CA ARG A 228 -5.61 2.90 8.19
C ARG A 228 -4.13 2.52 8.13
N GLY A 229 -3.34 3.22 7.31
CA GLY A 229 -1.90 2.98 7.21
C GLY A 229 -1.10 3.36 8.47
N SER A 230 -1.59 4.34 9.25
CA SER A 230 -0.98 4.80 10.50
C SER A 230 -1.54 4.10 11.74
N ALA A 231 -2.71 3.46 11.63
CA ALA A 231 -3.36 2.74 12.73
C ALA A 231 -2.44 1.65 13.31
N ARG A 232 -2.49 1.49 14.63
CA ARG A 232 -1.67 0.54 15.37
C ARG A 232 -2.52 -0.54 16.01
N VAL A 233 -1.97 -1.74 16.07
CA VAL A 233 -2.58 -2.87 16.77
C VAL A 233 -2.64 -2.55 18.27
N TYR A 234 -3.81 -2.61 18.86
CA TYR A 234 -4.00 -2.52 20.31
C TYR A 234 -4.45 -3.84 20.93
N PHE A 235 -4.86 -4.82 20.11
CA PHE A 235 -5.29 -6.13 20.58
C PHE A 235 -4.91 -7.21 19.56
N GLN A 236 -4.44 -8.37 20.07
CA GLN A 236 -4.25 -9.60 19.31
C GLN A 236 -4.99 -10.76 20.02
N SER A 237 -5.62 -11.66 19.26
CA SER A 237 -6.48 -12.72 19.82
C SER A 237 -5.71 -13.80 20.58
N VAL A 238 -4.46 -14.01 20.22
CA VAL A 238 -3.56 -14.93 20.94
C VAL A 238 -2.41 -14.11 21.52
N GLY A 239 -2.23 -14.15 22.83
CA GLY A 239 -1.25 -13.33 23.56
C GLY A 239 0.19 -13.62 23.16
N GLN A 240 1.03 -12.57 23.25
CA GLN A 240 2.46 -12.72 22.99
C GLN A 240 3.12 -13.76 23.88
N GLY A 241 4.04 -14.52 23.33
CA GLY A 241 4.78 -15.54 24.08
C GLY A 241 4.03 -16.84 24.31
N ARG A 242 2.72 -16.92 24.03
CA ARG A 242 2.00 -18.20 24.06
C ARG A 242 2.44 -19.08 22.90
N THR A 243 2.45 -20.39 23.13
CA THR A 243 2.72 -21.38 22.08
C THR A 243 1.44 -21.66 21.33
N ALA A 244 1.54 -21.70 20.00
CA ALA A 244 0.43 -22.10 19.13
C ALA A 244 0.95 -22.95 17.95
N ALA A 245 0.08 -23.77 17.35
CA ALA A 245 0.42 -24.52 16.15
C ALA A 245 0.75 -23.57 15.00
N LEU A 246 1.73 -23.92 14.19
CA LEU A 246 2.06 -23.20 12.94
C LEU A 246 0.81 -23.11 12.05
N GLY A 247 0.64 -22.02 11.33
CA GLY A 247 -0.56 -21.76 10.55
C GLY A 247 -1.75 -21.22 11.35
N THR A 248 -1.68 -21.14 12.69
CA THR A 248 -2.74 -20.52 13.51
C THR A 248 -2.99 -19.10 13.07
N SER A 249 -4.27 -18.72 12.94
CA SER A 249 -4.69 -17.36 12.59
C SER A 249 -4.82 -16.48 13.83
N VAL A 250 -4.22 -15.30 13.79
CA VAL A 250 -4.26 -14.30 14.87
C VAL A 250 -5.08 -13.10 14.42
N ASP A 251 -6.20 -12.84 15.12
CA ASP A 251 -7.03 -11.67 14.86
C ASP A 251 -6.41 -10.41 15.45
N LEU A 252 -6.58 -9.29 14.77
CA LEU A 252 -5.99 -8.00 15.13
C LEU A 252 -7.07 -6.92 15.20
N LYS A 253 -6.98 -6.05 16.23
CA LYS A 253 -7.78 -4.82 16.30
C LYS A 253 -6.84 -3.62 16.30
N LEU A 254 -7.19 -2.63 15.45
CA LEU A 254 -6.34 -1.45 15.20
C LEU A 254 -7.10 -0.16 15.50
N THR A 255 -6.35 0.81 15.98
CA THR A 255 -6.83 2.16 16.31
C THR A 255 -5.80 3.22 15.96
N THR A 256 -6.23 4.46 15.80
CA THR A 256 -5.37 5.65 15.73
C THR A 256 -5.26 6.34 17.09
N ASP A 257 -6.03 5.91 18.12
CA ASP A 257 -5.97 6.42 19.48
C ASP A 257 -4.70 5.93 20.21
N GLU A 258 -3.80 6.87 20.51
CA GLU A 258 -2.56 6.58 21.21
C GLU A 258 -2.79 6.07 22.66
N ALA A 259 -3.82 6.57 23.36
CA ALA A 259 -4.12 6.14 24.73
C ALA A 259 -4.59 4.68 24.75
N LYS A 260 -5.41 4.30 23.76
CA LYS A 260 -5.88 2.92 23.59
C LYS A 260 -4.74 1.98 23.23
N THR A 261 -3.83 2.43 22.35
CA THR A 261 -2.62 1.68 21.98
C THR A 261 -1.72 1.47 23.20
N ALA A 262 -1.44 2.53 23.98
CA ALA A 262 -0.60 2.44 25.19
C ALA A 262 -1.20 1.50 26.25
N LYS A 263 -2.53 1.51 26.40
CA LYS A 263 -3.24 0.57 27.28
C LYS A 263 -3.06 -0.87 26.81
N GLY A 264 -3.25 -1.13 25.50
CA GLY A 264 -3.05 -2.45 24.91
C GLY A 264 -1.60 -2.94 25.07
N GLU A 265 -0.61 -2.06 24.93
CA GLU A 265 0.80 -2.39 25.16
C GLU A 265 1.05 -2.79 26.63
N ALA A 266 0.50 -2.06 27.59
CA ALA A 266 0.64 -2.38 29.00
C ALA A 266 -0.03 -3.73 29.38
N GLU A 267 -1.21 -4.00 28.79
CA GLU A 267 -1.92 -5.28 28.97
C GLU A 267 -1.10 -6.45 28.37
N SER A 268 -0.58 -6.28 27.16
CA SER A 268 0.28 -7.28 26.50
C SER A 268 1.57 -7.54 27.28
N ASP A 269 2.19 -6.50 27.85
CA ASP A 269 3.40 -6.65 28.66
C ASP A 269 3.11 -7.34 30.02
N ALA A 270 1.93 -7.13 30.59
CA ALA A 270 1.48 -7.83 31.79
C ALA A 270 1.25 -9.33 31.50
N GLU A 271 0.54 -9.64 30.41
CA GLU A 271 0.32 -11.02 29.98
C GLU A 271 1.64 -11.77 29.72
N MET A 272 2.62 -11.12 29.07
CA MET A 272 3.94 -11.73 28.85
C MET A 272 4.67 -12.06 30.15
N LYS A 273 4.55 -11.19 31.16
CA LYS A 273 5.15 -11.47 32.49
C LYS A 273 4.52 -12.71 33.13
N ASP A 274 3.21 -12.89 32.98
CA ASP A 274 2.51 -14.06 33.52
C ASP A 274 2.92 -15.34 32.77
N VAL A 275 3.01 -15.29 31.41
CA VAL A 275 3.53 -16.40 30.61
C VAL A 275 4.95 -16.78 31.00
N LEU A 276 5.83 -15.81 31.27
CA LEU A 276 7.19 -16.08 31.75
C LEU A 276 7.22 -16.72 33.15
N ARG A 277 6.32 -16.31 34.05
CA ARG A 277 6.18 -16.93 35.37
C ARG A 277 5.68 -18.36 35.27
N GLU A 278 4.67 -18.61 34.43
CA GLU A 278 4.15 -19.96 34.19
C GLU A 278 5.25 -20.89 33.66
N ARG A 279 6.04 -20.44 32.66
CA ARG A 279 7.17 -21.22 32.12
C ARG A 279 8.23 -21.51 33.18
N ALA A 280 8.63 -20.50 33.97
CA ALA A 280 9.61 -20.68 35.01
C ALA A 280 9.10 -21.61 36.12
N ALA A 281 7.81 -21.62 36.40
CA ALA A 281 7.22 -22.57 37.36
C ALA A 281 7.20 -24.00 36.79
N MET A 282 6.86 -24.15 35.51
CA MET A 282 6.88 -25.46 34.83
C MET A 282 8.30 -26.03 34.77
N GLU A 283 9.29 -25.22 34.40
CA GLU A 283 10.70 -25.63 34.35
C GLU A 283 11.20 -26.12 35.72
N ARG A 284 10.89 -25.39 36.81
CA ARG A 284 11.22 -25.82 38.17
C ARG A 284 10.53 -27.13 38.56
N LEU A 285 9.28 -27.36 38.14
CA LEU A 285 8.56 -28.59 38.36
C LEU A 285 9.25 -29.76 37.65
N LEU A 286 9.59 -29.58 36.36
CA LEU A 286 10.32 -30.57 35.56
C LEU A 286 11.68 -30.90 36.18
N ASP A 287 12.43 -29.90 36.63
CA ASP A 287 13.71 -30.11 37.31
C ASP A 287 13.53 -30.89 38.63
N SER A 288 12.46 -30.61 39.39
CA SER A 288 12.17 -31.34 40.62
C SER A 288 11.77 -32.79 40.33
N LEU A 289 11.02 -33.06 39.27
CA LEU A 289 10.66 -34.43 38.85
C LEU A 289 11.88 -35.21 38.39
N ARG A 290 12.77 -34.61 37.59
CA ARG A 290 14.05 -35.21 37.17
C ARG A 290 14.94 -35.52 38.41
N ALA A 291 14.96 -34.64 39.39
CA ALA A 291 15.72 -34.87 40.62
C ALA A 291 15.17 -36.05 41.48
N LEU A 292 13.89 -36.35 41.34
CA LEU A 292 13.24 -37.50 41.97
C LEU A 292 13.38 -38.79 41.15
N GLY A 293 14.05 -38.76 40.00
CA GLY A 293 14.23 -39.90 39.11
C GLY A 293 12.96 -40.23 38.29
N LEU A 294 11.99 -39.31 38.24
CA LEU A 294 10.80 -39.41 37.41
C LEU A 294 11.11 -38.65 36.11
N ASP A 295 11.31 -39.39 35.03
CA ASP A 295 11.48 -38.78 33.73
C ASP A 295 10.11 -38.49 33.13
N PRO A 296 9.70 -37.20 32.97
CA PRO A 296 8.40 -36.84 32.41
C PRO A 296 8.29 -37.18 30.90
N ASP A 297 9.42 -37.38 30.23
CA ASP A 297 9.48 -37.67 28.79
C ASP A 297 9.45 -39.22 28.53
N ALA A 298 9.56 -40.06 29.55
CA ALA A 298 9.57 -41.53 29.47
C ALA A 298 8.17 -42.16 29.28
N ALA A 299 7.10 -41.37 29.36
CA ALA A 299 5.72 -41.89 29.29
C ALA A 299 5.22 -42.09 27.84
N ASP A 300 5.87 -41.47 26.83
CA ASP A 300 5.45 -41.53 25.44
C ASP A 300 6.10 -42.67 24.62
N ASP A 301 7.13 -43.38 25.18
CA ASP A 301 7.84 -44.44 24.46
C ASP A 301 7.20 -45.85 24.61
N ASP A 302 6.15 -46.01 25.44
CA ASP A 302 5.62 -47.35 25.79
C ASP A 302 4.49 -47.86 24.84
N ASP A 303 3.99 -47.05 23.92
CA ASP A 303 2.87 -47.44 23.04
C ASP A 303 3.31 -48.05 21.68
N ASN A 304 4.61 -48.22 21.43
CA ASN A 304 5.08 -48.80 20.15
C ASN A 304 5.77 -50.16 20.28
N HIS A 305 5.44 -50.94 21.35
CA HIS A 305 5.84 -52.35 21.44
C HIS A 305 4.68 -53.27 21.06
N THR A 306 4.49 -53.47 19.76
CA THR A 306 3.74 -54.67 19.30
C THR A 306 4.59 -55.89 19.58
N PRO A 307 4.10 -56.87 20.33
CA PRO A 307 4.82 -58.12 20.47
C PRO A 307 4.86 -58.86 19.13
N ASP A 308 6.08 -59.07 18.68
CA ASP A 308 6.38 -59.96 17.56
C ASP A 308 5.89 -61.38 17.90
N THR A 309 4.72 -61.74 17.46
CA THR A 309 4.25 -63.13 17.49
C THR A 309 5.02 -63.91 16.42
N GLN A 310 6.11 -64.51 16.86
CA GLN A 310 6.71 -65.65 16.19
C GLN A 310 5.68 -66.76 16.26
N ASP A 311 4.92 -66.99 15.19
CA ASP A 311 4.25 -68.24 14.94
C ASP A 311 5.24 -69.20 14.26
N GLU A 312 5.68 -70.16 15.08
CA GLU A 312 6.19 -71.42 14.64
C GLU A 312 5.11 -72.17 13.83
N ASP A 313 5.34 -72.36 12.57
CA ASP A 313 4.67 -73.44 11.81
C ASP A 313 5.76 -74.27 11.06
N ASP A 314 6.39 -75.12 11.83
CA ASP A 314 6.83 -76.44 11.38
C ASP A 314 5.60 -77.34 11.35
N PHE A 315 5.20 -77.84 10.21
CA PHE A 315 4.76 -79.25 10.04
C PHE A 315 4.21 -79.52 8.60
N PHE A 316 4.93 -80.47 7.94
CA PHE A 316 4.48 -81.44 6.92
C PHE A 316 4.38 -81.02 5.45
N ASN A 317 5.26 -81.71 4.76
CA ASN A 317 5.28 -82.49 3.50
C ASN A 317 5.74 -81.85 2.25
#